data_88cc2d73959116e6eb83d7664eeb7cec
#
_entry.id   88cc2d73959116e6eb83d7664eeb7cec
#
_cell.length_a   1.000
_cell.length_b   1.000
_cell.length_c   1.000
_cell.angle_alpha   90.00
_cell.angle_beta   90.00
_cell.angle_gamma   90.00
#
_symmetry.space_group_name_H-M   'P 1'
#
loop_
_entity.id
_entity.type
_entity.pdbx_description
1 polymer ?
#
loop_
_entity_poly.entity_id
_entity_poly.type
_entity_poly.pdbx_seq_one_letter_code
_entity_poly.pdbx_strand_id
1 'polypeptide(L)'
;MSLFRLDLKVINQTEQRTRFSMTLSNHSSRTLEEWTLYFSITRFLDASSNTQGELSQLGSFCTLQSLATLQAGAQFATEFEMPTPPLQLQCDGILEAFIVASEQYSVDVTPLQLIEPKSNPQPIAKVHKASVGIIPKPQEIHIDSGVFEFAHNEAIFVGCDQAKQAALWLIEAKPELGLSLGKEANKIEFKRLESLPHQSYQLEVTSNSITLFANDYQGFSHGVASLLQLLGNGTKATCVQISDSPVYDYRGMMLDCSRHFHQLDQIKLIIDQLARYKYNHFHWHLTDDEGWRIEIKAFPELTDIGAWRGKDLPLTAQFKHIDSKYGGFYSQEQIKEVIAYAKCRGISVIPEIDIPGHCRAAIKALPHLLLDRDDKSIYRSVQHYTDNVLSPALEGTYEFLDRVLEEVAELFPAPYVHIGADEVPEGVWTDSEKCQAVMTEYGYSDAKELQGHLLRYVENKLSSLGKRMLGWEEAQYGDKVSQQTVIYSWQSEEAAIKCARKGFDVVLQPGQYTYLDMAQEFDATESGFYWANITPLKHAYHYRPLSEIEASDPIQQKVWGIQAGLWCELIDSAERLQYMVHPRLQAIAEVAWTKETNKDWNDFLSRLQLDLEGLEGRGIHYRNPF
;
A
#
# COMPACT_ATOMS: atom_id res chain seq x y z
N MET A 1 11.66 -29.13 -16.52
CA MET A 1 11.52 -28.08 -17.54
C MET A 1 10.07 -28.08 -17.98
N SER A 2 9.45 -26.92 -18.08
CA SER A 2 8.09 -26.80 -18.61
C SER A 2 8.05 -27.27 -20.04
N LEU A 3 6.92 -27.83 -20.47
CA LEU A 3 6.72 -28.30 -21.83
C LEU A 3 6.59 -27.15 -22.84
N PHE A 4 6.27 -25.95 -22.36
CA PHE A 4 6.10 -24.75 -23.17
C PHE A 4 6.91 -23.60 -22.54
N ARG A 5 7.47 -22.75 -23.42
CA ARG A 5 8.25 -21.58 -23.03
C ARG A 5 7.80 -20.36 -23.84
N LEU A 6 7.68 -19.23 -23.15
CA LEU A 6 7.31 -17.94 -23.73
C LEU A 6 8.45 -16.94 -23.55
N ASP A 7 8.94 -16.43 -24.64
CA ASP A 7 9.98 -15.40 -24.68
C ASP A 7 9.38 -14.09 -25.23
N LEU A 8 9.63 -12.99 -24.53
CA LEU A 8 9.30 -11.63 -24.99
C LEU A 8 10.58 -10.82 -25.15
N LYS A 9 10.75 -10.20 -26.31
CA LYS A 9 11.94 -9.42 -26.66
C LYS A 9 11.55 -8.07 -27.22
N VAL A 10 12.17 -7.01 -26.75
CA VAL A 10 12.11 -5.68 -27.35
C VAL A 10 12.98 -5.67 -28.61
N ILE A 11 12.38 -5.38 -29.77
CA ILE A 11 13.10 -5.34 -31.05
C ILE A 11 13.34 -3.91 -31.55
N ASN A 12 12.51 -2.98 -31.15
CA ASN A 12 12.70 -1.55 -31.40
C ASN A 12 11.96 -0.73 -30.33
N GLN A 13 12.48 0.45 -30.01
CA GLN A 13 11.81 1.39 -29.10
C GLN A 13 12.10 2.83 -29.47
N THR A 14 11.10 3.68 -29.32
CA THR A 14 11.14 5.12 -29.46
C THR A 14 10.65 5.76 -28.16
N GLU A 15 10.64 7.08 -28.07
CA GLU A 15 10.12 7.79 -26.89
C GLU A 15 8.63 7.52 -26.63
N GLN A 16 7.87 7.05 -27.64
CA GLN A 16 6.42 6.89 -27.55
C GLN A 16 5.91 5.47 -27.80
N ARG A 17 6.75 4.60 -28.39
CA ARG A 17 6.34 3.24 -28.76
C ARG A 17 7.48 2.25 -28.63
N THR A 18 7.12 1.06 -28.13
CA THR A 18 8.02 -0.09 -28.05
C THR A 18 7.42 -1.24 -28.87
N ARG A 19 8.23 -1.83 -29.75
CA ARG A 19 7.86 -3.01 -30.56
C ARG A 19 8.51 -4.26 -30.02
N PHE A 20 7.72 -5.33 -29.94
CA PHE A 20 8.10 -6.60 -29.38
C PHE A 20 8.02 -7.72 -30.37
N SER A 21 8.90 -8.72 -30.19
CA SER A 21 8.74 -10.06 -30.71
C SER A 21 8.41 -11.00 -29.56
N MET A 22 7.31 -11.74 -29.67
CA MET A 22 6.89 -12.77 -28.73
C MET A 22 7.01 -14.13 -29.39
N THR A 23 7.67 -15.08 -28.73
CA THR A 23 7.90 -16.43 -29.26
C THR A 23 7.43 -17.47 -28.25
N LEU A 24 6.47 -18.31 -28.66
CA LEU A 24 6.01 -19.46 -27.91
C LEU A 24 6.67 -20.72 -28.46
N SER A 25 7.45 -21.44 -27.67
CA SER A 25 8.15 -22.66 -28.01
C SER A 25 7.44 -23.89 -27.44
N ASN A 26 7.15 -24.88 -28.26
CA ASN A 26 6.60 -26.16 -27.84
C ASN A 26 7.72 -27.21 -27.71
N HIS A 27 8.15 -27.49 -26.52
CA HIS A 27 9.16 -28.51 -26.22
C HIS A 27 8.56 -29.90 -25.92
N SER A 28 7.22 -30.00 -25.99
CA SER A 28 6.53 -31.28 -25.78
C SER A 28 6.58 -32.19 -27.01
N SER A 29 6.20 -33.43 -26.81
CA SER A 29 5.96 -34.39 -27.93
C SER A 29 4.57 -34.28 -28.54
N ARG A 30 3.74 -33.32 -28.08
CA ARG A 30 2.36 -33.11 -28.50
C ARG A 30 2.26 -31.98 -29.52
N THR A 31 1.39 -32.13 -30.46
CA THR A 31 0.96 -31.08 -31.38
C THR A 31 -0.31 -30.45 -30.84
N LEU A 32 -0.39 -29.12 -30.82
CA LEU A 32 -1.59 -28.36 -30.45
C LEU A 32 -2.25 -27.85 -31.74
N GLU A 33 -3.47 -28.28 -32.02
CA GLU A 33 -4.19 -27.90 -33.26
C GLU A 33 -4.94 -26.59 -33.10
N GLU A 34 -5.75 -26.46 -32.05
CA GLU A 34 -6.45 -25.25 -31.67
C GLU A 34 -5.99 -24.88 -30.27
N TRP A 35 -5.42 -23.71 -30.10
CA TRP A 35 -4.89 -23.28 -28.82
C TRP A 35 -5.08 -21.79 -28.59
N THR A 36 -5.21 -21.44 -27.31
CA THR A 36 -5.21 -20.05 -26.84
C THR A 36 -4.13 -19.90 -25.78
N LEU A 37 -3.23 -18.96 -25.99
CA LEU A 37 -2.27 -18.51 -25.00
C LEU A 37 -2.92 -17.41 -24.16
N TYR A 38 -2.92 -17.61 -22.86
CA TYR A 38 -3.30 -16.62 -21.86
C TYR A 38 -2.04 -16.13 -21.17
N PHE A 39 -1.91 -14.83 -21.00
CA PHE A 39 -0.77 -14.23 -20.30
C PHE A 39 -1.16 -12.92 -19.65
N SER A 40 -0.36 -12.47 -18.70
CA SER A 40 -0.54 -11.18 -18.04
C SER A 40 0.66 -10.27 -18.23
N ILE A 41 0.37 -8.98 -18.41
CA ILE A 41 1.36 -7.93 -18.56
C ILE A 41 0.76 -6.61 -18.06
N THR A 42 1.51 -5.82 -17.27
CA THR A 42 1.01 -4.55 -16.71
C THR A 42 0.99 -3.41 -17.72
N ARG A 43 1.61 -3.59 -18.88
CA ARG A 43 1.63 -2.60 -19.97
C ARG A 43 0.52 -2.90 -20.97
N PHE A 44 0.04 -1.87 -21.68
CA PHE A 44 -1.06 -2.00 -22.61
C PHE A 44 -0.56 -2.19 -24.04
N LEU A 45 -1.13 -3.21 -24.68
CA LEU A 45 -0.79 -3.63 -26.02
C LEU A 45 -1.66 -2.86 -27.04
N ASP A 46 -1.08 -2.46 -28.16
CA ASP A 46 -1.84 -2.12 -29.34
C ASP A 46 -2.20 -3.43 -30.07
N ALA A 47 -3.34 -4.02 -29.72
CA ALA A 47 -3.78 -5.29 -30.28
C ALA A 47 -3.93 -5.25 -31.81
N SER A 48 -4.19 -4.07 -32.39
CA SER A 48 -4.31 -3.89 -33.85
C SER A 48 -2.97 -4.01 -34.57
N SER A 49 -1.85 -3.86 -33.85
CA SER A 49 -0.49 -4.00 -34.39
C SER A 49 -0.01 -5.45 -34.45
N ASN A 50 -0.76 -6.40 -33.89
CA ASN A 50 -0.38 -7.81 -33.83
C ASN A 50 -0.30 -8.43 -35.22
N THR A 51 0.79 -9.15 -35.49
CA THR A 51 1.07 -9.69 -36.85
C THR A 51 0.51 -11.07 -37.08
N GLN A 52 0.31 -11.89 -36.04
CA GLN A 52 -0.21 -13.26 -36.17
C GLN A 52 -1.13 -13.61 -34.99
N GLY A 53 -2.25 -14.26 -35.29
CA GLY A 53 -3.28 -14.62 -34.34
C GLY A 53 -4.16 -13.43 -33.93
N GLU A 54 -5.15 -13.69 -33.11
CA GLU A 54 -6.05 -12.69 -32.57
C GLU A 54 -5.63 -12.34 -31.12
N LEU A 55 -5.15 -11.11 -30.94
CA LEU A 55 -4.68 -10.61 -29.65
C LEU A 55 -5.77 -9.73 -29.02
N SER A 56 -6.07 -9.96 -27.75
CA SER A 56 -6.95 -9.07 -26.97
C SER A 56 -6.40 -8.85 -25.55
N GLN A 57 -6.84 -7.76 -24.91
CA GLN A 57 -6.42 -7.41 -23.57
C GLN A 57 -7.57 -6.76 -22.79
N LEU A 58 -7.72 -7.18 -21.52
CA LEU A 58 -8.59 -6.54 -20.52
C LEU A 58 -7.81 -6.37 -19.22
N GLY A 59 -7.53 -5.13 -18.86
CA GLY A 59 -6.60 -4.84 -17.76
C GLY A 59 -5.22 -5.40 -18.09
N SER A 60 -4.64 -6.18 -17.20
CA SER A 60 -3.37 -6.86 -17.41
C SER A 60 -3.50 -8.23 -18.10
N PHE A 61 -4.71 -8.76 -18.24
CA PHE A 61 -4.97 -10.10 -18.79
C PHE A 61 -5.11 -10.07 -20.29
N CYS A 62 -4.29 -10.85 -20.96
CA CYS A 62 -4.22 -10.94 -22.42
C CYS A 62 -4.58 -12.33 -22.92
N THR A 63 -5.19 -12.39 -24.10
CA THR A 63 -5.41 -13.64 -24.85
C THR A 63 -4.81 -13.52 -26.24
N LEU A 64 -4.13 -14.56 -26.67
CA LEU A 64 -3.69 -14.73 -28.06
C LEU A 64 -4.24 -16.05 -28.59
N GLN A 65 -5.23 -15.94 -29.46
CA GLN A 65 -5.81 -17.10 -30.12
C GLN A 65 -5.18 -17.33 -31.50
N SER A 66 -4.80 -18.56 -31.80
CA SER A 66 -4.25 -18.90 -33.09
C SER A 66 -4.92 -20.15 -33.65
N LEU A 67 -5.28 -20.10 -34.94
CA LEU A 67 -5.76 -21.24 -35.73
C LEU A 67 -4.60 -22.06 -36.33
N ALA A 68 -3.36 -21.59 -36.19
CA ALA A 68 -2.18 -22.29 -36.68
C ALA A 68 -1.83 -23.44 -35.73
N THR A 69 -1.60 -24.62 -36.28
CA THR A 69 -1.12 -25.79 -35.56
C THR A 69 0.28 -25.53 -35.00
N LEU A 70 0.48 -25.75 -33.71
CA LEU A 70 1.79 -25.69 -33.06
C LEU A 70 2.37 -27.10 -32.92
N GLN A 71 3.18 -27.52 -33.88
CA GLN A 71 3.79 -28.84 -33.91
C GLN A 71 4.71 -29.10 -32.71
N ALA A 72 4.91 -30.39 -32.38
CA ALA A 72 5.93 -30.81 -31.43
C ALA A 72 7.33 -30.30 -31.86
N GLY A 73 8.05 -29.65 -30.97
CA GLY A 73 9.36 -29.04 -31.23
C GLY A 73 9.35 -27.75 -32.07
N ALA A 74 8.18 -27.25 -32.46
CA ALA A 74 8.06 -26.01 -33.26
C ALA A 74 7.89 -24.75 -32.38
N GLN A 75 7.95 -23.60 -33.05
CA GLN A 75 7.73 -22.27 -32.44
C GLN A 75 6.62 -21.53 -33.20
N PHE A 76 5.86 -20.76 -32.46
CA PHE A 76 4.96 -19.72 -32.98
C PHE A 76 5.54 -18.37 -32.60
N ALA A 77 5.62 -17.43 -33.53
CA ALA A 77 6.12 -16.08 -33.28
C ALA A 77 5.14 -15.04 -33.80
N THR A 78 4.99 -13.96 -33.03
CA THR A 78 4.23 -12.79 -33.44
C THR A 78 4.93 -11.52 -32.98
N GLU A 79 4.60 -10.39 -33.60
CA GLU A 79 5.08 -9.07 -33.21
C GLU A 79 3.89 -8.17 -32.93
N PHE A 80 4.06 -7.28 -31.94
CA PHE A 80 3.08 -6.25 -31.59
C PHE A 80 3.77 -5.03 -31.00
N GLU A 81 3.03 -3.95 -30.85
CA GLU A 81 3.52 -2.67 -30.28
C GLU A 81 2.80 -2.34 -28.97
N MET A 82 3.47 -1.57 -28.15
CA MET A 82 2.92 -0.89 -26.99
C MET A 82 3.13 0.62 -27.12
N PRO A 83 2.11 1.46 -26.89
CA PRO A 83 2.26 2.91 -26.78
C PRO A 83 2.87 3.26 -25.42
N THR A 84 4.17 3.06 -25.28
CA THR A 84 4.92 3.29 -24.04
C THR A 84 6.30 3.86 -24.33
N PRO A 85 6.85 4.72 -23.45
CA PRO A 85 8.25 5.09 -23.51
C PRO A 85 9.16 3.85 -23.34
N PRO A 86 10.47 3.97 -23.59
CA PRO A 86 11.42 2.88 -23.51
C PRO A 86 11.34 2.14 -22.17
N LEU A 87 11.16 0.83 -22.23
CA LEU A 87 11.10 -0.03 -21.07
C LEU A 87 12.48 -0.21 -20.44
N GLN A 88 12.54 -0.26 -19.13
CA GLN A 88 13.77 -0.26 -18.36
C GLN A 88 13.96 -1.49 -17.48
N LEU A 89 12.86 -2.11 -17.05
CA LEU A 89 12.87 -3.22 -16.10
C LEU A 89 12.32 -4.51 -16.72
N GLN A 90 12.83 -5.64 -16.28
CA GLN A 90 12.35 -6.95 -16.75
C GLN A 90 10.91 -7.24 -16.28
N CYS A 91 10.47 -6.65 -15.18
CA CYS A 91 9.09 -6.76 -14.70
C CYS A 91 8.07 -5.99 -15.56
N ASP A 92 8.51 -5.17 -16.53
CA ASP A 92 7.63 -4.60 -17.56
C ASP A 92 7.14 -5.66 -18.58
N GLY A 93 7.69 -6.87 -18.55
CA GLY A 93 7.36 -7.98 -19.43
C GLY A 93 6.16 -8.81 -18.96
N ILE A 94 6.05 -10.00 -19.51
CA ILE A 94 5.01 -10.97 -19.15
C ILE A 94 5.27 -11.47 -17.74
N LEU A 95 4.24 -11.40 -16.88
CA LEU A 95 4.32 -11.81 -15.48
C LEU A 95 4.07 -13.32 -15.32
N GLU A 96 3.09 -13.85 -16.07
CA GLU A 96 2.66 -15.23 -16.02
C GLU A 96 1.97 -15.63 -17.32
N ALA A 97 1.99 -16.92 -17.69
CA ALA A 97 1.30 -17.43 -18.87
C ALA A 97 0.88 -18.89 -18.71
N PHE A 98 -0.20 -19.27 -19.43
CA PHE A 98 -0.63 -20.66 -19.61
C PHE A 98 -1.29 -20.83 -20.98
N ILE A 99 -1.37 -22.07 -21.49
CA ILE A 99 -2.03 -22.41 -22.74
C ILE A 99 -3.24 -23.29 -22.45
N VAL A 100 -4.33 -23.06 -23.16
CA VAL A 100 -5.48 -23.95 -23.20
C VAL A 100 -5.64 -24.47 -24.63
N ALA A 101 -5.69 -25.81 -24.76
CA ALA A 101 -6.04 -26.54 -25.95
C ALA A 101 -7.07 -27.63 -25.59
N SER A 102 -6.79 -28.92 -25.75
CA SER A 102 -7.61 -30.01 -25.20
C SER A 102 -7.54 -30.07 -23.66
N GLU A 103 -6.47 -29.57 -23.09
CA GLU A 103 -6.23 -29.42 -21.64
C GLU A 103 -5.43 -28.12 -21.38
N GLN A 104 -5.27 -27.73 -20.11
CA GLN A 104 -4.49 -26.56 -19.72
C GLN A 104 -3.04 -26.96 -19.45
N TYR A 105 -2.09 -26.15 -19.94
CA TYR A 105 -0.66 -26.34 -19.77
C TYR A 105 -0.02 -25.10 -19.19
N SER A 106 0.86 -25.27 -18.21
CA SER A 106 1.71 -24.20 -17.71
C SER A 106 2.77 -23.81 -18.75
N VAL A 107 3.10 -22.55 -18.79
CA VAL A 107 4.12 -21.97 -19.69
C VAL A 107 5.22 -21.35 -18.84
N ASP A 108 6.47 -21.65 -19.14
CA ASP A 108 7.64 -21.04 -18.53
C ASP A 108 7.92 -19.68 -19.19
N VAL A 109 7.78 -18.60 -18.43
CA VAL A 109 7.97 -17.23 -18.92
C VAL A 109 9.38 -16.78 -18.63
N THR A 110 10.10 -16.35 -19.66
CA THR A 110 11.44 -15.78 -19.48
C THR A 110 11.38 -14.29 -19.17
N PRO A 111 12.36 -13.75 -18.42
CA PRO A 111 12.47 -12.32 -18.21
C PRO A 111 12.50 -11.54 -19.53
N LEU A 112 11.87 -10.36 -19.56
CA LEU A 112 11.86 -9.49 -20.73
C LEU A 112 13.29 -9.21 -21.23
N GLN A 113 13.51 -9.46 -22.52
CA GLN A 113 14.79 -9.14 -23.16
C GLN A 113 14.78 -7.68 -23.64
N LEU A 114 15.44 -6.82 -22.89
CA LEU A 114 15.62 -5.40 -23.20
C LEU A 114 16.73 -5.20 -24.25
N ILE A 115 16.68 -4.10 -25.02
CA ILE A 115 17.72 -3.76 -26.01
C ILE A 115 19.04 -3.40 -25.32
N GLU A 116 18.97 -2.51 -24.35
CA GLU A 116 20.12 -2.04 -23.58
C GLU A 116 19.80 -2.09 -22.08
N PRO A 117 19.84 -3.29 -21.47
CA PRO A 117 19.54 -3.42 -20.06
C PRO A 117 20.56 -2.65 -19.23
N LYS A 118 20.09 -1.75 -18.38
CA LYS A 118 20.95 -1.10 -17.39
C LYS A 118 21.23 -2.09 -16.28
N SER A 119 22.49 -2.25 -15.93
CA SER A 119 22.93 -2.98 -14.75
C SER A 119 24.02 -2.13 -14.10
N ASN A 120 23.65 -1.36 -13.12
CA ASN A 120 24.59 -0.52 -12.39
C ASN A 120 24.13 -0.35 -10.94
N PRO A 121 24.01 -1.48 -10.18
CA PRO A 121 23.70 -1.39 -8.77
C PRO A 121 24.80 -0.58 -8.08
N GLN A 122 24.39 0.45 -7.35
CA GLN A 122 25.28 1.31 -6.57
C GLN A 122 25.10 0.99 -5.08
N PRO A 123 25.71 -0.06 -4.55
CA PRO A 123 25.62 -0.38 -3.14
C PRO A 123 26.17 0.79 -2.31
N ILE A 124 25.46 1.12 -1.25
CA ILE A 124 25.89 2.15 -0.31
C ILE A 124 27.08 1.63 0.48
N ALA A 125 28.15 2.41 0.54
CA ALA A 125 29.33 2.02 1.34
C ALA A 125 28.92 1.89 2.83
N LYS A 126 29.30 0.77 3.45
CA LYS A 126 29.14 0.57 4.90
C LYS A 126 29.90 1.65 5.67
N VAL A 127 29.24 2.19 6.67
CA VAL A 127 29.83 3.13 7.63
C VAL A 127 30.13 2.41 8.96
N HIS A 128 30.76 3.10 9.90
CA HIS A 128 30.96 2.57 11.24
C HIS A 128 29.61 2.27 11.89
N LYS A 129 29.46 1.08 12.47
CA LYS A 129 28.22 0.63 13.09
C LYS A 129 27.95 1.40 14.39
N ALA A 130 26.71 1.84 14.60
CA ALA A 130 26.31 2.54 15.82
C ALA A 130 26.40 1.62 17.05
N SER A 131 26.49 2.19 18.22
CA SER A 131 26.35 1.46 19.48
C SER A 131 24.88 1.23 19.86
N VAL A 132 23.97 2.07 19.35
CA VAL A 132 22.53 1.99 19.56
C VAL A 132 21.80 2.22 18.23
N GLY A 133 20.89 1.34 17.86
CA GLY A 133 20.24 1.27 16.55
C GLY A 133 18.78 1.74 16.53
N ILE A 134 18.43 2.81 17.25
CA ILE A 134 17.03 3.29 17.27
C ILE A 134 16.70 4.06 15.99
N ILE A 135 15.68 3.60 15.28
CA ILE A 135 15.06 4.25 14.11
C ILE A 135 13.55 4.38 14.34
N PRO A 136 12.93 5.55 14.15
CA PRO A 136 13.55 6.85 13.87
C PRO A 136 14.41 7.35 15.02
N LYS A 137 15.39 8.22 14.69
CA LYS A 137 16.29 8.81 15.66
C LYS A 137 15.50 9.64 16.68
N PRO A 138 15.68 9.39 18.00
CA PRO A 138 15.07 10.22 19.04
C PRO A 138 15.55 11.67 18.96
N GLN A 139 14.69 12.60 19.41
CA GLN A 139 15.05 14.02 19.46
C GLN A 139 16.24 14.27 20.38
N GLU A 140 16.25 13.60 21.52
CA GLU A 140 17.35 13.64 22.50
C GLU A 140 17.64 12.23 23.00
N ILE A 141 18.90 11.82 22.94
CA ILE A 141 19.38 10.56 23.49
C ILE A 141 20.74 10.76 24.12
N HIS A 142 20.89 10.33 25.37
CA HIS A 142 22.17 10.21 26.06
C HIS A 142 22.46 8.74 26.32
N ILE A 143 23.63 8.27 25.91
CA ILE A 143 24.06 6.87 26.10
C ILE A 143 24.98 6.82 27.30
N ASP A 144 24.55 6.09 28.33
CA ASP A 144 25.32 5.87 29.55
C ASP A 144 26.14 4.58 29.48
N SER A 145 27.08 4.43 30.39
CA SER A 145 27.84 3.18 30.53
C SER A 145 27.00 2.10 31.20
N GLY A 146 27.11 0.85 30.70
CA GLY A 146 26.44 -0.32 31.27
C GLY A 146 25.23 -0.80 30.47
N VAL A 147 24.61 -1.84 30.98
CA VAL A 147 23.43 -2.49 30.41
C VAL A 147 22.48 -2.91 31.52
N PHE A 148 21.19 -2.84 31.23
CA PHE A 148 20.17 -3.54 32.01
C PHE A 148 20.04 -4.96 31.48
N GLU A 149 20.16 -5.93 32.34
CA GLU A 149 19.97 -7.34 31.99
C GLU A 149 18.65 -7.84 32.57
N PHE A 150 17.74 -8.23 31.67
CA PHE A 150 16.44 -8.76 32.09
C PHE A 150 16.64 -10.11 32.79
N ALA A 151 16.18 -10.24 34.01
CA ALA A 151 16.02 -11.51 34.64
C ALA A 151 14.77 -12.23 34.12
N HIS A 152 14.80 -13.56 34.07
CA HIS A 152 13.62 -14.33 33.65
C HIS A 152 12.48 -14.15 34.65
N ASN A 153 11.24 -13.95 34.13
CA ASN A 153 10.00 -13.72 34.90
C ASN A 153 9.95 -12.39 35.67
N GLU A 154 10.57 -11.34 35.17
CA GLU A 154 10.36 -10.00 35.75
C GLU A 154 8.95 -9.48 35.49
N ALA A 155 8.47 -8.63 36.40
CA ALA A 155 7.16 -8.01 36.28
C ALA A 155 7.29 -6.55 35.86
N ILE A 156 6.38 -6.09 35.00
CA ILE A 156 6.23 -4.70 34.57
C ILE A 156 5.14 -4.07 35.44
N PHE A 157 5.49 -3.08 36.24
CA PHE A 157 4.51 -2.26 36.94
C PHE A 157 3.89 -1.25 35.97
N VAL A 158 2.56 -1.20 35.94
CA VAL A 158 1.78 -0.33 35.07
C VAL A 158 1.01 0.66 35.94
N GLY A 159 1.44 1.91 35.93
CA GLY A 159 0.87 2.96 36.77
C GLY A 159 -0.44 3.57 36.26
N CYS A 160 -0.89 3.22 35.06
CA CYS A 160 -2.14 3.71 34.47
C CYS A 160 -2.65 2.79 33.34
N ASP A 161 -3.94 2.88 33.00
CA ASP A 161 -4.56 2.04 31.97
C ASP A 161 -3.98 2.30 30.58
N GLN A 162 -3.55 3.52 30.26
CA GLN A 162 -2.94 3.87 28.99
C GLN A 162 -1.64 3.10 28.71
N ALA A 163 -0.88 2.77 29.76
CA ALA A 163 0.37 2.04 29.65
C ALA A 163 0.18 0.53 29.46
N LYS A 164 -1.00 -0.01 29.81
CA LYS A 164 -1.25 -1.45 29.86
C LYS A 164 -1.08 -2.13 28.51
N GLN A 165 -1.59 -1.53 27.44
CA GLN A 165 -1.52 -2.11 26.11
C GLN A 165 -0.07 -2.18 25.60
N ALA A 166 0.72 -1.12 25.83
CA ALA A 166 2.13 -1.09 25.47
C ALA A 166 2.96 -2.12 26.26
N ALA A 167 2.65 -2.32 27.56
CA ALA A 167 3.28 -3.38 28.36
C ALA A 167 2.94 -4.77 27.84
N LEU A 168 1.69 -5.02 27.44
CA LEU A 168 1.29 -6.29 26.82
C LEU A 168 2.02 -6.52 25.49
N TRP A 169 2.20 -5.47 24.69
CA TRP A 169 3.00 -5.57 23.46
C TRP A 169 4.46 -5.95 23.75
N LEU A 170 5.11 -5.36 24.77
CA LEU A 170 6.46 -5.75 25.16
C LEU A 170 6.55 -7.22 25.58
N ILE A 171 5.56 -7.69 26.36
CA ILE A 171 5.44 -9.10 26.79
C ILE A 171 5.30 -10.03 25.58
N GLU A 172 4.41 -9.70 24.66
CA GLU A 172 4.18 -10.48 23.43
C GLU A 172 5.41 -10.50 22.52
N ALA A 173 6.08 -9.34 22.35
CA ALA A 173 7.23 -9.19 21.47
C ALA A 173 8.51 -9.85 21.99
N LYS A 174 8.58 -10.18 23.29
CA LYS A 174 9.76 -10.76 23.98
C LYS A 174 9.34 -11.94 24.89
N PRO A 175 8.74 -13.02 24.32
CA PRO A 175 8.27 -14.15 25.10
C PRO A 175 9.39 -14.88 25.83
N GLU A 176 10.63 -14.83 25.31
CA GLU A 176 11.81 -15.42 25.92
C GLU A 176 12.20 -14.81 27.26
N LEU A 177 11.74 -13.58 27.54
CA LEU A 177 11.99 -12.92 28.84
C LEU A 177 11.02 -13.39 29.94
N GLY A 178 9.90 -14.03 29.59
CA GLY A 178 8.89 -14.46 30.55
C GLY A 178 8.23 -13.30 31.33
N LEU A 179 8.17 -12.10 30.73
CA LEU A 179 7.62 -10.91 31.37
C LEU A 179 6.14 -11.07 31.73
N SER A 180 5.70 -10.40 32.80
CA SER A 180 4.31 -10.37 33.22
C SER A 180 3.89 -8.98 33.74
N LEU A 181 2.59 -8.73 33.89
CA LEU A 181 2.11 -7.53 34.54
C LEU A 181 2.23 -7.65 36.06
N GLY A 182 2.90 -6.66 36.71
CA GLY A 182 3.04 -6.58 38.15
C GLY A 182 1.98 -5.70 38.81
N LYS A 183 1.71 -5.95 40.09
CA LYS A 183 0.76 -5.15 40.91
C LYS A 183 1.45 -4.05 41.72
N GLU A 184 2.73 -4.16 41.92
CA GLU A 184 3.53 -3.25 42.75
C GLU A 184 4.74 -2.72 41.96
N ALA A 185 5.30 -1.57 42.41
CA ALA A 185 6.50 -1.00 41.82
C ALA A 185 7.65 -2.02 41.79
N ASN A 186 8.33 -2.08 40.66
CA ASN A 186 9.39 -3.04 40.40
C ASN A 186 10.51 -2.39 39.58
N LYS A 187 11.50 -3.15 39.12
CA LYS A 187 12.59 -2.65 38.28
C LYS A 187 12.11 -2.08 36.94
N ILE A 188 10.98 -2.54 36.43
CA ILE A 188 10.40 -2.06 35.16
C ILE A 188 9.08 -1.38 35.46
N GLU A 189 9.00 -0.08 35.19
CA GLU A 189 7.85 0.74 35.53
C GLU A 189 7.41 1.61 34.36
N PHE A 190 6.12 1.58 34.07
CA PHE A 190 5.46 2.47 33.11
C PHE A 190 4.57 3.45 33.87
N LYS A 191 4.92 4.74 33.83
CA LYS A 191 4.31 5.80 34.65
C LYS A 191 3.72 6.91 33.80
N ARG A 192 2.53 7.37 34.16
CA ARG A 192 1.96 8.54 33.50
C ARG A 192 2.66 9.81 33.97
N LEU A 193 3.01 10.68 33.01
CA LEU A 193 3.53 12.00 33.21
C LEU A 193 2.72 13.01 32.40
N GLU A 194 1.74 13.65 33.01
CA GLU A 194 0.74 14.51 32.35
C GLU A 194 1.34 15.75 31.66
N SER A 195 2.54 16.17 32.05
CA SER A 195 3.22 17.31 31.44
C SER A 195 3.84 17.01 30.06
N LEU A 196 3.93 15.72 29.67
CA LEU A 196 4.44 15.35 28.36
C LEU A 196 3.41 15.65 27.29
N PRO A 197 3.84 16.18 26.13
CA PRO A 197 2.99 16.36 24.96
C PRO A 197 2.37 15.04 24.49
N HIS A 198 1.32 15.15 23.68
CA HIS A 198 0.73 14.00 22.99
C HIS A 198 1.77 13.22 22.19
N GLN A 199 1.71 11.87 22.21
CA GLN A 199 2.62 10.95 21.53
C GLN A 199 4.09 10.99 21.99
N SER A 200 4.43 11.82 22.98
CA SER A 200 5.80 11.93 23.50
C SER A 200 6.07 10.93 24.60
N TYR A 201 7.34 10.60 24.80
CA TYR A 201 7.77 9.72 25.89
C TYR A 201 9.15 10.12 26.44
N GLN A 202 9.42 9.68 27.67
CA GLN A 202 10.77 9.62 28.24
C GLN A 202 11.06 8.20 28.64
N LEU A 203 12.27 7.71 28.31
CA LEU A 203 12.72 6.36 28.64
C LEU A 203 14.07 6.45 29.35
N GLU A 204 14.11 5.95 30.56
CA GLU A 204 15.33 5.82 31.36
C GLU A 204 15.67 4.34 31.54
N VAL A 205 16.83 3.93 31.05
CA VAL A 205 17.40 2.60 31.24
C VAL A 205 18.69 2.73 32.01
N THR A 206 18.69 2.23 33.23
CA THR A 206 19.88 2.13 34.08
C THR A 206 20.29 0.65 34.23
N SER A 207 21.43 0.36 34.85
CA SER A 207 21.81 -1.03 35.16
C SER A 207 20.84 -1.72 36.12
N ASN A 208 19.99 -1.00 36.82
CA ASN A 208 19.11 -1.52 37.88
C ASN A 208 17.61 -1.40 37.57
N SER A 209 17.23 -0.52 36.66
CA SER A 209 15.81 -0.23 36.40
C SER A 209 15.56 0.29 35.00
N ILE A 210 14.32 0.08 34.51
CA ILE A 210 13.75 0.71 33.33
C ILE A 210 12.53 1.50 33.76
N THR A 211 12.48 2.79 33.43
CA THR A 211 11.29 3.62 33.66
C THR A 211 10.86 4.28 32.36
N LEU A 212 9.62 4.05 31.98
CA LEU A 212 8.98 4.66 30.81
C LEU A 212 7.89 5.62 31.26
N PHE A 213 8.01 6.90 30.85
CA PHE A 213 7.03 7.95 31.09
C PHE A 213 6.35 8.35 29.78
N ALA A 214 5.03 8.46 29.81
CA ALA A 214 4.23 9.06 28.73
C ALA A 214 2.91 9.60 29.29
N ASN A 215 2.22 10.45 28.53
CA ASN A 215 0.91 10.96 28.90
C ASN A 215 -0.23 10.13 28.34
N ASP A 216 -0.04 9.51 27.18
CA ASP A 216 -1.06 8.77 26.45
C ASP A 216 -0.55 7.40 25.96
N TYR A 217 -1.47 6.58 25.44
CA TYR A 217 -1.16 5.21 25.03
C TYR A 217 -0.18 5.14 23.85
N GLN A 218 -0.21 6.13 22.94
CA GLN A 218 0.72 6.18 21.80
C GLN A 218 2.14 6.49 22.28
N GLY A 219 2.31 7.45 23.20
CA GLY A 219 3.60 7.73 23.83
C GLY A 219 4.21 6.51 24.50
N PHE A 220 3.40 5.72 25.24
CA PHE A 220 3.86 4.45 25.81
C PHE A 220 4.29 3.44 24.73
N SER A 221 3.53 3.32 23.64
CA SER A 221 3.88 2.42 22.53
C SER A 221 5.18 2.85 21.85
N HIS A 222 5.39 4.15 21.64
CA HIS A 222 6.64 4.68 21.07
C HIS A 222 7.86 4.42 21.97
N GLY A 223 7.68 4.51 23.28
CA GLY A 223 8.72 4.17 24.24
C GLY A 223 9.05 2.68 24.25
N VAL A 224 8.03 1.81 24.15
CA VAL A 224 8.22 0.37 23.99
C VAL A 224 8.91 0.05 22.66
N ALA A 225 8.57 0.73 21.56
CA ALA A 225 9.26 0.60 20.28
C ALA A 225 10.76 0.87 20.42
N SER A 226 11.15 1.92 21.12
CA SER A 226 12.55 2.23 21.39
C SER A 226 13.21 1.17 22.28
N LEU A 227 12.54 0.70 23.32
CA LEU A 227 13.05 -0.37 24.19
C LEU A 227 13.25 -1.69 23.42
N LEU A 228 12.32 -2.06 22.55
CA LEU A 228 12.46 -3.25 21.71
C LEU A 228 13.62 -3.15 20.72
N GLN A 229 13.94 -1.97 20.23
CA GLN A 229 15.10 -1.74 19.37
C GLN A 229 16.42 -1.77 20.17
N LEU A 230 16.43 -1.25 21.42
CA LEU A 230 17.57 -1.38 22.34
C LEU A 230 17.87 -2.84 22.69
N LEU A 231 16.84 -3.66 22.85
CA LEU A 231 16.97 -5.10 23.10
C LEU A 231 17.44 -5.87 21.86
N GLY A 232 17.08 -5.40 20.67
CA GLY A 232 17.34 -6.16 19.44
C GLY A 232 16.82 -7.60 19.56
N ASN A 233 17.66 -8.57 19.20
CA ASN A 233 17.36 -10.00 19.36
C ASN A 233 17.83 -10.58 20.72
N GLY A 234 18.33 -9.73 21.62
CA GLY A 234 18.89 -10.12 22.90
C GLY A 234 17.97 -9.87 24.11
N THR A 235 18.57 -10.02 25.30
CA THR A 235 17.93 -9.84 26.62
C THR A 235 18.55 -8.68 27.42
N LYS A 236 19.41 -7.87 26.79
CA LYS A 236 20.12 -6.76 27.42
C LYS A 236 19.80 -5.46 26.71
N ALA A 237 19.45 -4.44 27.44
CA ALA A 237 19.25 -3.09 26.94
C ALA A 237 20.40 -2.16 27.37
N THR A 238 20.97 -1.43 26.43
CA THR A 238 21.99 -0.40 26.74
C THR A 238 21.41 0.67 27.66
N CYS A 239 22.18 1.13 28.65
CA CYS A 239 21.77 2.22 29.52
C CYS A 239 21.67 3.53 28.72
N VAL A 240 20.49 4.16 28.77
CA VAL A 240 20.19 5.38 28.01
C VAL A 240 19.20 6.25 28.76
N GLN A 241 19.23 7.55 28.44
CA GLN A 241 18.19 8.50 28.77
C GLN A 241 17.66 9.08 27.45
N ILE A 242 16.37 8.92 27.18
CA ILE A 242 15.71 9.39 25.95
C ILE A 242 14.58 10.34 26.32
N SER A 243 14.51 11.50 25.65
CA SER A 243 13.36 12.37 25.61
C SER A 243 12.96 12.60 24.16
N ASP A 244 11.74 12.19 23.79
CA ASP A 244 11.39 12.03 22.38
C ASP A 244 9.94 12.42 22.07
N SER A 245 9.74 12.95 20.86
CA SER A 245 8.44 13.36 20.35
C SER A 245 8.46 13.40 18.82
N PRO A 246 7.33 13.13 18.14
CA PRO A 246 7.26 13.21 16.68
C PRO A 246 7.28 14.66 16.17
N VAL A 247 7.74 14.86 14.91
CA VAL A 247 7.57 16.13 14.19
C VAL A 247 6.16 16.25 13.65
N TYR A 248 5.60 15.15 13.12
CA TYR A 248 4.25 15.10 12.59
C TYR A 248 3.36 14.19 13.42
N ASP A 249 2.12 14.65 13.69
CA ASP A 249 1.13 13.88 14.47
C ASP A 249 0.61 12.65 13.72
N TYR A 250 0.51 12.72 12.38
CA TYR A 250 0.11 11.63 11.53
C TYR A 250 1.34 10.99 10.84
N ARG A 251 1.51 9.69 11.01
CA ARG A 251 2.54 8.88 10.36
C ARG A 251 1.92 7.57 9.94
N GLY A 252 1.60 7.47 8.65
CA GLY A 252 0.83 6.37 8.12
C GLY A 252 1.58 5.50 7.13
N MET A 253 1.04 4.30 6.91
CA MET A 253 1.35 3.47 5.75
C MET A 253 0.06 2.88 5.20
N MET A 254 -0.15 3.02 3.89
CA MET A 254 -1.21 2.35 3.15
C MET A 254 -0.69 1.03 2.59
N LEU A 255 -1.50 -0.02 2.68
CA LEU A 255 -1.28 -1.30 2.03
C LEU A 255 -2.47 -1.68 1.17
N ASP A 256 -2.21 -1.89 -0.12
CA ASP A 256 -3.19 -2.42 -1.07
C ASP A 256 -3.32 -3.94 -0.90
N CYS A 257 -4.51 -4.38 -0.48
CA CYS A 257 -4.89 -5.80 -0.38
C CYS A 257 -5.83 -6.23 -1.50
N SER A 258 -6.20 -5.32 -2.39
CA SER A 258 -7.14 -5.58 -3.48
C SER A 258 -6.44 -6.20 -4.70
N ARG A 259 -5.35 -5.60 -5.19
CA ARG A 259 -4.62 -6.11 -6.37
C ARG A 259 -4.02 -7.48 -6.09
N HIS A 260 -3.40 -7.66 -4.91
CA HIS A 260 -3.07 -8.98 -4.37
C HIS A 260 -3.56 -9.12 -2.94
N PHE A 261 -4.16 -10.28 -2.63
CA PHE A 261 -4.67 -10.57 -1.30
C PHE A 261 -3.53 -10.98 -0.36
N HIS A 262 -3.39 -10.30 0.76
CA HIS A 262 -2.41 -10.60 1.79
C HIS A 262 -3.06 -11.34 2.96
N GLN A 263 -2.44 -12.43 3.41
CA GLN A 263 -2.94 -13.22 4.54
C GLN A 263 -2.86 -12.44 5.86
N LEU A 264 -3.68 -12.81 6.82
CA LEU A 264 -3.83 -12.10 8.10
C LEU A 264 -2.53 -11.97 8.89
N ASP A 265 -1.67 -12.98 8.84
CA ASP A 265 -0.36 -12.97 9.47
C ASP A 265 0.59 -11.95 8.85
N GLN A 266 0.50 -11.73 7.53
CA GLN A 266 1.27 -10.69 6.84
C GLN A 266 0.80 -9.29 7.22
N ILE A 267 -0.52 -9.08 7.34
CA ILE A 267 -1.09 -7.82 7.83
C ILE A 267 -0.57 -7.52 9.25
N LYS A 268 -0.61 -8.51 10.14
CA LYS A 268 -0.09 -8.35 11.51
C LYS A 268 1.42 -8.08 11.54
N LEU A 269 2.18 -8.74 10.66
CA LEU A 269 3.61 -8.49 10.55
C LEU A 269 3.92 -7.05 10.13
N ILE A 270 3.19 -6.51 9.14
CA ILE A 270 3.33 -5.10 8.74
C ILE A 270 2.97 -4.17 9.88
N ILE A 271 1.86 -4.40 10.58
CA ILE A 271 1.46 -3.60 11.75
C ILE A 271 2.55 -3.62 12.84
N ASP A 272 3.17 -4.77 13.09
CA ASP A 272 4.29 -4.88 14.04
C ASP A 272 5.50 -4.04 13.60
N GLN A 273 5.85 -4.06 12.30
CA GLN A 273 6.93 -3.22 11.77
C GLN A 273 6.58 -1.73 11.86
N LEU A 274 5.34 -1.34 11.52
CA LEU A 274 4.88 0.04 11.66
C LEU A 274 5.05 0.54 13.10
N ALA A 275 4.62 -0.25 14.07
CA ALA A 275 4.75 0.10 15.49
C ALA A 275 6.22 0.24 15.91
N ARG A 276 7.11 -0.64 15.47
CA ARG A 276 8.56 -0.60 15.76
C ARG A 276 9.22 0.67 15.25
N TYR A 277 8.74 1.19 14.11
CA TYR A 277 9.24 2.46 13.54
C TYR A 277 8.34 3.66 13.88
N LYS A 278 7.50 3.55 14.93
CA LYS A 278 6.68 4.63 15.50
C LYS A 278 5.67 5.24 14.53
N TYR A 279 5.23 4.48 13.54
CA TYR A 279 4.00 4.82 12.79
C TYR A 279 2.80 4.67 13.72
N ASN A 280 1.73 5.45 13.45
CA ASN A 280 0.53 5.43 14.27
C ASN A 280 -0.77 5.19 13.48
N HIS A 281 -0.69 5.08 12.16
CA HIS A 281 -1.82 4.77 11.30
C HIS A 281 -1.47 3.66 10.30
N PHE A 282 -2.38 2.69 10.18
CA PHE A 282 -2.40 1.69 9.13
C PHE A 282 -3.60 1.97 8.24
N HIS A 283 -3.36 2.42 7.01
CA HIS A 283 -4.37 2.67 6.00
C HIS A 283 -4.56 1.39 5.19
N TRP A 284 -5.73 0.78 5.29
CA TRP A 284 -6.03 -0.52 4.72
C TRP A 284 -6.90 -0.36 3.48
N HIS A 285 -6.28 -0.44 2.29
CA HIS A 285 -6.97 -0.38 1.01
C HIS A 285 -7.60 -1.74 0.71
N LEU A 286 -8.92 -1.82 0.90
CA LEU A 286 -9.69 -3.06 0.97
C LEU A 286 -10.49 -3.37 -0.28
N THR A 287 -10.69 -2.38 -1.18
CA THR A 287 -11.56 -2.54 -2.34
C THR A 287 -10.99 -1.82 -3.55
N ASP A 288 -11.04 -2.49 -4.70
CA ASP A 288 -10.58 -1.97 -5.99
C ASP A 288 -11.18 -2.79 -7.14
N ASP A 289 -10.77 -2.51 -8.37
CA ASP A 289 -11.24 -3.18 -9.58
C ASP A 289 -11.01 -4.69 -9.59
N GLU A 290 -9.90 -5.15 -8.97
CA GLU A 290 -9.46 -6.53 -9.01
C GLU A 290 -9.89 -7.38 -7.82
N GLY A 291 -10.52 -6.74 -6.82
CA GLY A 291 -11.06 -7.50 -5.69
C GLY A 291 -11.68 -6.67 -4.58
N TRP A 292 -12.70 -7.23 -3.98
CA TRP A 292 -13.37 -6.74 -2.78
C TRP A 292 -12.94 -7.57 -1.57
N ARG A 293 -12.32 -6.96 -0.55
CA ARG A 293 -11.63 -7.71 0.52
C ARG A 293 -12.29 -7.64 1.90
N ILE A 294 -13.40 -6.95 2.04
CA ILE A 294 -14.10 -6.77 3.31
C ILE A 294 -15.47 -7.44 3.30
N GLU A 295 -15.77 -8.28 4.31
CA GLU A 295 -17.10 -8.84 4.49
C GLU A 295 -18.13 -7.74 4.84
N ILE A 296 -19.16 -7.61 4.00
CA ILE A 296 -20.34 -6.78 4.21
C ILE A 296 -21.56 -7.70 4.28
N LYS A 297 -22.17 -7.82 5.44
CA LYS A 297 -23.27 -8.77 5.67
C LYS A 297 -24.54 -8.42 4.90
N ALA A 298 -24.74 -7.14 4.61
CA ALA A 298 -25.86 -6.69 3.79
C ALA A 298 -25.73 -7.14 2.32
N PHE A 299 -24.51 -7.40 1.83
CA PHE A 299 -24.22 -7.80 0.46
C PHE A 299 -23.17 -8.93 0.44
N PRO A 300 -23.56 -10.17 0.72
CA PRO A 300 -22.63 -11.31 0.73
C PRO A 300 -21.98 -11.55 -0.63
N GLU A 301 -22.60 -11.16 -1.75
CA GLU A 301 -22.08 -11.27 -3.10
C GLU A 301 -20.75 -10.51 -3.28
N LEU A 302 -20.51 -9.48 -2.49
CA LEU A 302 -19.24 -8.73 -2.53
C LEU A 302 -18.04 -9.63 -2.19
N THR A 303 -18.23 -10.62 -1.30
CA THR A 303 -17.18 -11.58 -0.95
C THR A 303 -17.33 -12.94 -1.63
N ASP A 304 -18.55 -13.34 -1.99
CA ASP A 304 -18.78 -14.59 -2.72
C ASP A 304 -18.31 -14.50 -4.19
N ILE A 305 -18.47 -13.33 -4.80
CA ILE A 305 -18.11 -13.03 -6.20
C ILE A 305 -16.96 -12.03 -6.28
N GLY A 306 -17.13 -10.86 -5.68
CA GLY A 306 -16.20 -9.73 -5.82
C GLY A 306 -14.81 -9.96 -5.22
N ALA A 307 -14.65 -10.92 -4.31
CA ALA A 307 -13.35 -11.28 -3.74
C ALA A 307 -12.52 -12.21 -4.62
N TRP A 308 -13.06 -12.69 -5.74
CA TRP A 308 -12.46 -13.76 -6.53
C TRP A 308 -12.35 -13.41 -8.00
N ARG A 309 -11.16 -13.59 -8.59
CA ARG A 309 -10.90 -13.40 -10.01
C ARG A 309 -10.37 -14.69 -10.67
N GLY A 310 -10.56 -14.82 -11.96
CA GLY A 310 -10.11 -15.97 -12.73
C GLY A 310 -10.56 -15.89 -14.20
N LYS A 311 -10.02 -16.76 -15.05
CA LYS A 311 -10.27 -16.74 -16.50
C LYS A 311 -11.77 -16.75 -16.86
N ASP A 312 -12.57 -17.55 -16.14
CA ASP A 312 -13.98 -17.80 -16.43
C ASP A 312 -14.90 -17.22 -15.33
N LEU A 313 -14.40 -16.30 -14.49
CA LEU A 313 -15.17 -15.66 -13.43
C LEU A 313 -15.69 -14.27 -13.85
N PRO A 314 -16.68 -13.71 -13.16
CA PRO A 314 -17.18 -12.35 -13.40
C PRO A 314 -16.07 -11.29 -13.33
N LEU A 315 -15.11 -11.47 -12.41
CA LEU A 315 -13.85 -10.74 -12.40
C LEU A 315 -12.80 -11.56 -13.14
N THR A 316 -12.35 -11.04 -14.27
CA THR A 316 -11.30 -11.65 -15.09
C THR A 316 -9.97 -11.66 -14.33
N ALA A 317 -9.18 -12.72 -14.53
CA ALA A 317 -7.83 -12.83 -13.98
C ALA A 317 -6.96 -11.60 -14.29
N GLN A 318 -6.11 -11.19 -13.37
CA GLN A 318 -5.22 -10.03 -13.49
C GLN A 318 -3.88 -10.33 -12.82
N PHE A 319 -2.80 -9.70 -13.30
CA PHE A 319 -1.44 -9.73 -12.74
C PHE A 319 -0.87 -11.14 -12.65
N LYS A 320 -0.90 -11.77 -11.49
CA LYS A 320 -0.44 -13.13 -11.24
C LYS A 320 -1.56 -14.04 -10.76
N HIS A 321 -1.26 -15.36 -10.70
CA HIS A 321 -2.24 -16.41 -10.40
C HIS A 321 -3.38 -16.44 -11.42
N ILE A 322 -3.04 -16.22 -12.72
CA ILE A 322 -4.04 -16.14 -13.81
C ILE A 322 -4.55 -17.49 -14.27
N ASP A 323 -3.85 -18.58 -13.98
CA ASP A 323 -4.15 -19.96 -14.38
C ASP A 323 -5.23 -20.63 -13.51
N SER A 324 -5.61 -19.99 -12.40
CA SER A 324 -6.51 -20.54 -11.40
C SER A 324 -7.44 -19.46 -10.82
N LYS A 325 -8.38 -19.87 -9.96
CA LYS A 325 -9.17 -18.95 -9.15
C LYS A 325 -8.28 -18.36 -8.06
N TYR A 326 -8.15 -17.03 -8.05
CA TYR A 326 -7.36 -16.29 -7.07
C TYR A 326 -8.20 -15.26 -6.32
N GLY A 327 -7.91 -15.06 -5.04
CA GLY A 327 -8.52 -14.03 -4.21
C GLY A 327 -8.57 -14.41 -2.73
N GLY A 328 -9.45 -13.73 -2.02
CA GLY A 328 -9.68 -13.88 -0.59
C GLY A 328 -10.34 -12.62 -0.04
N PHE A 329 -10.78 -12.69 1.21
CA PHE A 329 -11.36 -11.56 1.92
C PHE A 329 -11.12 -11.71 3.43
N TYR A 330 -11.33 -10.64 4.15
CA TYR A 330 -11.29 -10.62 5.62
C TYR A 330 -12.71 -10.60 6.15
N SER A 331 -13.04 -11.58 7.01
CA SER A 331 -14.30 -11.57 7.76
C SER A 331 -14.31 -10.41 8.76
N GLN A 332 -15.49 -9.97 9.18
CA GLN A 332 -15.60 -8.92 10.21
C GLN A 332 -14.89 -9.32 11.52
N GLU A 333 -14.85 -10.61 11.85
CA GLU A 333 -14.14 -11.10 13.03
C GLU A 333 -12.61 -10.99 12.86
N GLN A 334 -12.07 -11.29 11.67
CA GLN A 334 -10.65 -11.10 11.35
C GLN A 334 -10.26 -9.62 11.36
N ILE A 335 -11.15 -8.73 10.88
CA ILE A 335 -10.92 -7.29 10.94
C ILE A 335 -10.88 -6.80 12.39
N LYS A 336 -11.80 -7.23 13.24
CA LYS A 336 -11.77 -6.91 14.68
C LYS A 336 -10.48 -7.39 15.35
N GLU A 337 -9.99 -8.57 14.96
CA GLU A 337 -8.72 -9.12 15.43
C GLU A 337 -7.53 -8.22 15.03
N VAL A 338 -7.48 -7.77 13.77
CA VAL A 338 -6.45 -6.82 13.28
C VAL A 338 -6.52 -5.50 14.03
N ILE A 339 -7.72 -4.94 14.23
CA ILE A 339 -7.93 -3.68 14.95
C ILE A 339 -7.44 -3.81 16.40
N ALA A 340 -7.76 -4.89 17.08
CA ALA A 340 -7.31 -5.14 18.45
C ALA A 340 -5.77 -5.28 18.51
N TYR A 341 -5.18 -6.00 17.55
CA TYR A 341 -3.74 -6.18 17.44
C TYR A 341 -2.99 -4.85 17.19
N ALA A 342 -3.51 -4.02 16.29
CA ALA A 342 -2.98 -2.70 15.99
C ALA A 342 -3.08 -1.75 17.20
N LYS A 343 -4.23 -1.77 17.89
CA LYS A 343 -4.47 -0.95 19.08
C LYS A 343 -3.45 -1.21 20.19
N CYS A 344 -3.07 -2.45 20.45
CA CYS A 344 -2.04 -2.79 21.44
C CYS A 344 -0.68 -2.17 21.11
N ARG A 345 -0.44 -1.83 19.83
CA ARG A 345 0.79 -1.26 19.29
C ARG A 345 0.74 0.26 19.05
N GLY A 346 -0.35 0.91 19.49
CA GLY A 346 -0.52 2.36 19.31
C GLY A 346 -0.93 2.76 17.89
N ILE A 347 -1.40 1.82 17.07
CA ILE A 347 -1.78 2.04 15.68
C ILE A 347 -3.30 2.07 15.52
N SER A 348 -3.78 3.09 14.81
CA SER A 348 -5.16 3.23 14.37
C SER A 348 -5.30 2.66 12.96
N VAL A 349 -6.32 1.83 12.73
CA VAL A 349 -6.61 1.25 11.42
C VAL A 349 -7.66 2.11 10.72
N ILE A 350 -7.31 2.61 9.52
CA ILE A 350 -8.19 3.41 8.65
C ILE A 350 -8.61 2.53 7.47
N PRO A 351 -9.90 2.19 7.32
CA PRO A 351 -10.37 1.48 6.15
C PRO A 351 -10.48 2.40 4.95
N GLU A 352 -10.19 1.87 3.75
CA GLU A 352 -10.53 2.50 2.49
C GLU A 352 -11.54 1.66 1.73
N ILE A 353 -12.60 2.33 1.27
CA ILE A 353 -13.61 1.83 0.33
C ILE A 353 -13.59 2.79 -0.85
N ASP A 354 -12.96 2.40 -1.93
CA ASP A 354 -12.72 3.28 -3.07
C ASP A 354 -13.98 3.47 -3.91
N ILE A 355 -14.33 4.73 -4.18
CA ILE A 355 -15.51 5.18 -4.93
C ILE A 355 -15.27 6.58 -5.57
N PRO A 356 -15.95 6.95 -6.67
CA PRO A 356 -16.79 6.11 -7.54
C PRO A 356 -16.01 5.32 -8.58
N GLY A 357 -14.72 5.63 -8.80
CA GLY A 357 -13.78 4.83 -9.56
C GLY A 357 -13.43 3.53 -8.84
N HIS A 358 -12.61 2.68 -9.46
CA HIS A 358 -12.07 1.46 -8.83
C HIS A 358 -13.14 0.51 -8.24
N CYS A 359 -14.35 0.55 -8.80
CA CYS A 359 -15.53 -0.17 -8.27
C CYS A 359 -15.90 -1.42 -9.07
N ARG A 360 -15.03 -1.88 -10.00
CA ARG A 360 -15.36 -3.01 -10.88
C ARG A 360 -15.75 -4.27 -10.12
N ALA A 361 -15.02 -4.59 -9.02
CA ALA A 361 -15.35 -5.76 -8.20
C ALA A 361 -16.77 -5.69 -7.61
N ALA A 362 -17.18 -4.51 -7.10
CA ALA A 362 -18.52 -4.29 -6.58
C ALA A 362 -19.59 -4.37 -7.68
N ILE A 363 -19.33 -3.72 -8.83
CA ILE A 363 -20.27 -3.72 -9.97
C ILE A 363 -20.48 -5.14 -10.51
N LYS A 364 -19.42 -5.94 -10.61
CA LYS A 364 -19.52 -7.35 -11.05
C LYS A 364 -20.20 -8.26 -10.02
N ALA A 365 -20.09 -7.94 -8.73
CA ALA A 365 -20.77 -8.66 -7.68
C ALA A 365 -22.27 -8.33 -7.61
N LEU A 366 -22.64 -7.05 -7.79
CA LEU A 366 -23.99 -6.52 -7.64
C LEU A 366 -24.50 -5.82 -8.93
N PRO A 367 -24.48 -6.49 -10.10
CA PRO A 367 -24.81 -5.82 -11.37
C PRO A 367 -26.28 -5.38 -11.47
N HIS A 368 -27.17 -5.96 -10.68
CA HIS A 368 -28.57 -5.58 -10.61
C HIS A 368 -28.79 -4.23 -9.89
N LEU A 369 -27.83 -3.82 -9.07
CA LEU A 369 -27.89 -2.61 -8.25
C LEU A 369 -27.00 -1.49 -8.81
N LEU A 370 -25.80 -1.85 -9.33
CA LEU A 370 -24.73 -0.91 -9.62
C LEU A 370 -24.43 -0.70 -11.10
N LEU A 371 -24.98 -1.55 -12.01
CA LEU A 371 -24.75 -1.41 -13.44
C LEU A 371 -25.86 -0.60 -14.13
N ASP A 372 -25.53 0.59 -14.66
CA ASP A 372 -26.42 1.31 -15.56
C ASP A 372 -26.31 0.71 -16.97
N ARG A 373 -27.31 -0.10 -17.34
CA ARG A 373 -27.32 -0.80 -18.65
C ARG A 373 -27.69 0.13 -19.82
N ASP A 374 -28.23 1.29 -19.51
CA ASP A 374 -28.66 2.27 -20.51
C ASP A 374 -27.57 3.31 -20.81
N ASP A 375 -26.54 3.38 -19.97
CA ASP A 375 -25.37 4.24 -20.18
C ASP A 375 -24.55 3.76 -21.38
N LYS A 376 -24.35 4.65 -22.36
CA LYS A 376 -23.55 4.40 -23.57
C LYS A 376 -22.24 5.19 -23.56
N SER A 377 -21.87 5.75 -22.44
CA SER A 377 -20.64 6.51 -22.27
C SER A 377 -19.42 5.65 -22.62
N ILE A 378 -18.50 6.26 -23.34
CA ILE A 378 -17.25 5.61 -23.74
C ILE A 378 -16.12 6.20 -22.92
N TYR A 379 -15.56 5.40 -22.05
CA TYR A 379 -14.41 5.78 -21.24
C TYR A 379 -13.42 4.63 -21.09
N ARG A 380 -12.24 4.93 -20.59
CA ARG A 380 -11.23 3.94 -20.24
C ARG A 380 -10.46 4.41 -19.01
N SER A 381 -10.43 3.60 -17.97
CA SER A 381 -9.65 3.87 -16.77
C SER A 381 -8.14 3.77 -17.02
N VAL A 382 -7.34 4.21 -16.06
CA VAL A 382 -5.88 4.08 -16.09
C VAL A 382 -5.46 2.60 -16.19
N GLN A 383 -6.23 1.69 -15.57
CA GLN A 383 -6.05 0.23 -15.67
C GLN A 383 -6.73 -0.38 -16.91
N HIS A 384 -7.24 0.45 -17.82
CA HIS A 384 -7.90 0.08 -19.09
C HIS A 384 -9.22 -0.67 -18.95
N TYR A 385 -9.95 -0.50 -17.84
CA TYR A 385 -11.33 -0.93 -17.72
C TYR A 385 -12.29 0.11 -18.30
N THR A 386 -13.48 -0.36 -18.69
CA THR A 386 -14.58 0.44 -19.24
C THR A 386 -15.87 0.22 -18.44
N ASP A 387 -15.78 -0.44 -17.29
CA ASP A 387 -16.90 -0.91 -16.49
C ASP A 387 -16.62 -0.85 -14.97
N ASN A 388 -15.84 0.17 -14.54
CA ASN A 388 -15.32 0.27 -13.17
C ASN A 388 -15.78 1.49 -12.37
N VAL A 389 -16.77 2.25 -12.87
CA VAL A 389 -17.21 3.49 -12.22
C VAL A 389 -18.68 3.40 -11.82
N LEU A 390 -19.00 3.72 -10.56
CA LEU A 390 -20.37 3.80 -10.06
C LEU A 390 -21.12 4.96 -10.70
N SER A 391 -22.39 4.76 -11.04
CA SER A 391 -23.25 5.82 -11.55
C SER A 391 -23.87 6.63 -10.40
N PRO A 392 -23.66 7.95 -10.33
CA PRO A 392 -24.29 8.81 -9.32
C PRO A 392 -25.78 9.06 -9.58
N ALA A 393 -26.35 8.52 -10.66
CA ALA A 393 -27.76 8.64 -11.00
C ALA A 393 -28.59 7.38 -10.72
N LEU A 394 -27.98 6.32 -10.19
CA LEU A 394 -28.69 5.10 -9.81
C LEU A 394 -29.07 5.12 -8.33
N GLU A 395 -30.33 4.85 -8.01
CA GLU A 395 -30.79 4.66 -6.63
C GLU A 395 -30.01 3.54 -5.93
N GLY A 396 -29.69 2.46 -6.67
CA GLY A 396 -28.89 1.33 -6.18
C GLY A 396 -27.49 1.72 -5.71
N THR A 397 -26.87 2.74 -6.31
CA THR A 397 -25.58 3.26 -5.84
C THR A 397 -25.70 3.82 -4.41
N TYR A 398 -26.76 4.55 -4.11
CA TYR A 398 -26.98 5.13 -2.79
C TYR A 398 -27.37 4.07 -1.76
N GLU A 399 -28.18 3.08 -2.15
CA GLU A 399 -28.50 1.92 -1.29
C GLU A 399 -27.24 1.14 -0.93
N PHE A 400 -26.39 0.88 -1.91
CA PHE A 400 -25.10 0.22 -1.71
C PHE A 400 -24.21 1.00 -0.75
N LEU A 401 -24.02 2.30 -0.99
CA LEU A 401 -23.18 3.16 -0.17
C LEU A 401 -23.70 3.26 1.27
N ASP A 402 -25.01 3.40 1.45
CA ASP A 402 -25.60 3.48 2.78
C ASP A 402 -25.29 2.24 3.61
N ARG A 403 -25.50 1.04 3.05
CA ARG A 403 -25.29 -0.22 3.77
C ARG A 403 -23.82 -0.50 4.02
N VAL A 404 -22.95 -0.28 3.02
CA VAL A 404 -21.51 -0.50 3.16
C VAL A 404 -20.92 0.45 4.20
N LEU A 405 -21.23 1.74 4.13
CA LEU A 405 -20.68 2.73 5.05
C LEU A 405 -21.20 2.56 6.48
N GLU A 406 -22.45 2.11 6.67
CA GLU A 406 -22.98 1.76 8.01
C GLU A 406 -22.15 0.64 8.65
N GLU A 407 -21.95 -0.49 7.95
CA GLU A 407 -21.18 -1.61 8.48
C GLU A 407 -19.70 -1.25 8.70
N VAL A 408 -19.08 -0.53 7.77
CA VAL A 408 -17.69 -0.07 7.91
C VAL A 408 -17.53 0.89 9.10
N ALA A 409 -18.46 1.84 9.28
CA ALA A 409 -18.40 2.78 10.39
C ALA A 409 -18.58 2.10 11.76
N GLU A 410 -19.41 1.07 11.84
CA GLU A 410 -19.58 0.26 13.06
C GLU A 410 -18.34 -0.60 13.34
N LEU A 411 -17.76 -1.21 12.30
CA LEU A 411 -16.66 -2.16 12.41
C LEU A 411 -15.35 -1.48 12.82
N PHE A 412 -15.06 -0.29 12.28
CA PHE A 412 -13.81 0.42 12.53
C PHE A 412 -13.98 1.54 13.58
N PRO A 413 -13.32 1.45 14.76
CA PRO A 413 -13.44 2.47 15.81
C PRO A 413 -12.74 3.79 15.48
N ALA A 414 -11.83 3.82 14.51
CA ALA A 414 -11.18 5.04 14.05
C ALA A 414 -12.24 6.08 13.61
N PRO A 415 -12.05 7.38 13.91
CA PRO A 415 -12.99 8.42 13.53
C PRO A 415 -12.96 8.75 12.02
N TYR A 416 -12.28 7.94 11.23
CA TYR A 416 -11.99 8.20 9.82
C TYR A 416 -12.40 7.02 8.94
N VAL A 417 -12.87 7.33 7.72
CA VAL A 417 -13.05 6.39 6.62
C VAL A 417 -12.50 7.05 5.36
N HIS A 418 -11.59 6.38 4.68
CA HIS A 418 -11.07 6.80 3.39
C HIS A 418 -11.97 6.26 2.28
N ILE A 419 -12.29 7.10 1.29
CA ILE A 419 -13.24 6.76 0.22
C ILE A 419 -12.59 6.76 -1.17
N GLY A 420 -11.26 6.78 -1.26
CA GLY A 420 -10.54 6.87 -2.53
C GLY A 420 -10.81 8.19 -3.25
N ALA A 421 -11.64 8.14 -4.26
CA ALA A 421 -12.08 9.23 -5.14
C ALA A 421 -11.11 9.61 -6.26
N ASP A 422 -10.07 8.80 -6.47
CA ASP A 422 -9.05 8.99 -7.50
C ASP A 422 -9.47 8.43 -8.85
N GLU A 423 -8.74 8.85 -9.86
CA GLU A 423 -8.67 8.31 -11.22
C GLU A 423 -10.02 8.08 -11.91
N VAL A 424 -11.07 8.84 -11.58
CA VAL A 424 -12.34 8.78 -12.31
C VAL A 424 -12.10 9.18 -13.77
N PRO A 425 -12.32 8.28 -14.74
CA PRO A 425 -11.90 8.52 -16.11
C PRO A 425 -12.67 9.65 -16.78
N GLU A 426 -12.02 10.33 -17.72
CA GLU A 426 -12.72 11.22 -18.63
C GLU A 426 -13.68 10.45 -19.53
N GLY A 427 -14.83 11.06 -19.83
CA GLY A 427 -15.87 10.44 -20.67
C GLY A 427 -16.92 9.63 -19.91
N VAL A 428 -16.74 9.38 -18.60
CA VAL A 428 -17.78 8.74 -17.77
C VAL A 428 -19.07 9.57 -17.76
N TRP A 429 -20.25 8.89 -17.75
CA TRP A 429 -21.59 9.47 -17.59
C TRP A 429 -22.03 10.46 -18.69
N THR A 430 -21.20 10.65 -19.72
CA THR A 430 -21.46 11.64 -20.79
C THR A 430 -22.63 11.28 -21.69
N ASP A 431 -22.92 9.98 -21.85
CA ASP A 431 -24.02 9.45 -22.67
C ASP A 431 -25.01 8.60 -21.83
N SER A 432 -25.16 8.96 -20.55
CA SER A 432 -26.17 8.44 -19.63
C SER A 432 -27.32 9.44 -19.48
N GLU A 433 -28.53 9.08 -19.96
CA GLU A 433 -29.73 9.95 -19.83
C GLU A 433 -30.02 10.26 -18.35
N LYS A 434 -29.82 9.31 -17.43
CA LYS A 434 -30.04 9.50 -16.01
C LYS A 434 -29.04 10.51 -15.42
N CYS A 435 -27.76 10.39 -15.75
CA CYS A 435 -26.74 11.35 -15.31
C CYS A 435 -26.97 12.74 -15.87
N GLN A 436 -27.39 12.86 -17.15
CA GLN A 436 -27.74 14.11 -17.75
C GLN A 436 -28.98 14.77 -17.09
N ALA A 437 -29.95 13.95 -16.65
CA ALA A 437 -31.10 14.46 -15.89
C ALA A 437 -30.66 15.05 -14.53
N VAL A 438 -29.80 14.36 -13.79
CA VAL A 438 -29.23 14.87 -12.52
C VAL A 438 -28.43 16.15 -12.77
N MET A 439 -27.58 16.19 -13.79
CA MET A 439 -26.83 17.41 -14.14
C MET A 439 -27.74 18.59 -14.45
N THR A 440 -28.83 18.33 -15.17
CA THR A 440 -29.83 19.37 -15.50
C THR A 440 -30.55 19.87 -14.24
N GLU A 441 -30.97 18.97 -13.36
CA GLU A 441 -31.67 19.29 -12.12
C GLU A 441 -30.83 20.19 -11.19
N TYR A 442 -29.53 19.87 -11.06
CA TYR A 442 -28.63 20.60 -10.17
C TYR A 442 -27.84 21.72 -10.85
N GLY A 443 -27.97 21.86 -12.17
CA GLY A 443 -27.27 22.89 -12.95
C GLY A 443 -25.77 22.62 -13.09
N TYR A 444 -25.36 21.36 -13.12
CA TYR A 444 -23.98 20.97 -13.30
C TYR A 444 -23.53 21.05 -14.76
N SER A 445 -22.28 21.42 -14.98
CA SER A 445 -21.72 21.65 -16.30
C SER A 445 -20.78 20.52 -16.78
N ASP A 446 -20.25 19.72 -15.85
CA ASP A 446 -19.31 18.64 -16.18
C ASP A 446 -19.42 17.43 -15.21
N ALA A 447 -18.75 16.33 -15.59
CA ALA A 447 -18.74 15.09 -14.83
C ALA A 447 -18.06 15.22 -13.46
N LYS A 448 -17.14 16.18 -13.27
CA LYS A 448 -16.48 16.41 -11.98
C LYS A 448 -17.44 16.97 -10.94
N GLU A 449 -18.40 17.80 -11.35
CA GLU A 449 -19.45 18.26 -10.45
C GLU A 449 -20.39 17.12 -10.05
N LEU A 450 -20.64 16.17 -10.97
CA LEU A 450 -21.43 14.98 -10.70
C LEU A 450 -20.69 14.01 -9.75
N GLN A 451 -19.38 13.83 -9.93
CA GLN A 451 -18.53 13.14 -8.96
C GLN A 451 -18.61 13.81 -7.58
N GLY A 452 -18.44 15.13 -7.54
CA GLY A 452 -18.54 15.90 -6.31
C GLY A 452 -19.91 15.78 -5.63
N HIS A 453 -21.01 15.67 -6.42
CA HIS A 453 -22.36 15.43 -5.91
C HIS A 453 -22.43 14.11 -5.11
N LEU A 454 -21.93 13.01 -5.68
CA LEU A 454 -21.87 11.71 -5.00
C LEU A 454 -21.00 11.77 -3.74
N LEU A 455 -19.81 12.37 -3.84
CA LEU A 455 -18.88 12.47 -2.71
C LEU A 455 -19.47 13.35 -1.58
N ARG A 456 -20.23 14.38 -1.91
CA ARG A 456 -20.95 15.18 -0.90
C ARG A 456 -22.01 14.36 -0.16
N TYR A 457 -22.70 13.47 -0.85
CA TYR A 457 -23.63 12.53 -0.21
C TYR A 457 -22.89 11.63 0.78
N VAL A 458 -21.76 11.05 0.34
CA VAL A 458 -20.91 10.17 1.18
C VAL A 458 -20.36 10.92 2.39
N GLU A 459 -19.88 12.15 2.21
CA GLU A 459 -19.40 12.98 3.32
C GLU A 459 -20.50 13.20 4.37
N ASN A 460 -21.73 13.54 3.94
CA ASN A 460 -22.87 13.71 4.85
C ASN A 460 -23.25 12.41 5.55
N LYS A 461 -23.24 11.27 4.83
CA LYS A 461 -23.52 9.95 5.41
C LYS A 461 -22.49 9.60 6.48
N LEU A 462 -21.19 9.70 6.19
CA LEU A 462 -20.12 9.45 7.14
C LEU A 462 -20.20 10.37 8.36
N SER A 463 -20.48 11.66 8.15
CA SER A 463 -20.68 12.62 9.23
C SER A 463 -21.84 12.21 10.15
N SER A 464 -22.96 11.75 9.58
CA SER A 464 -24.11 11.25 10.36
C SER A 464 -23.78 10.00 11.20
N LEU A 465 -22.80 9.21 10.77
CA LEU A 465 -22.27 8.04 11.47
C LEU A 465 -21.11 8.39 12.44
N GLY A 466 -20.82 9.69 12.63
CA GLY A 466 -19.74 10.15 13.51
C GLY A 466 -18.33 9.93 12.94
N LYS A 467 -18.22 9.78 11.62
CA LYS A 467 -16.95 9.61 10.92
C LYS A 467 -16.59 10.85 10.10
N ARG A 468 -15.30 11.11 9.96
CA ARG A 468 -14.76 12.12 9.06
C ARG A 468 -14.27 11.45 7.78
N MET A 469 -14.66 12.02 6.64
CA MET A 469 -14.26 11.53 5.33
C MET A 469 -12.81 11.87 5.03
N LEU A 470 -12.07 10.91 4.51
CA LEU A 470 -10.75 11.08 3.90
C LEU A 470 -10.85 10.72 2.43
N GLY A 471 -9.98 11.26 1.58
CA GLY A 471 -9.93 10.90 0.16
C GLY A 471 -8.65 11.39 -0.50
N TRP A 472 -8.33 10.82 -1.66
CA TRP A 472 -7.24 11.31 -2.48
C TRP A 472 -7.53 12.74 -2.97
N GLU A 473 -6.54 13.42 -3.54
CA GLU A 473 -6.69 14.84 -3.91
C GLU A 473 -7.81 15.12 -4.91
N GLU A 474 -8.25 14.13 -5.65
CA GLU A 474 -9.38 14.24 -6.57
C GLU A 474 -10.74 14.35 -5.86
N ALA A 475 -10.82 13.99 -4.59
CA ALA A 475 -12.06 14.13 -3.81
C ALA A 475 -12.57 15.58 -3.76
N GLN A 476 -11.68 16.57 -3.92
CA GLN A 476 -12.08 17.98 -3.96
C GLN A 476 -12.52 18.48 -5.36
N TYR A 477 -12.47 17.61 -6.39
CA TYR A 477 -12.92 18.00 -7.72
C TYR A 477 -14.44 18.26 -7.74
N GLY A 478 -14.87 19.22 -8.55
CA GLY A 478 -16.25 19.66 -8.58
C GLY A 478 -16.66 20.58 -7.42
N ASP A 479 -15.75 20.87 -6.46
CA ASP A 479 -15.94 21.81 -5.35
C ASP A 479 -17.24 21.58 -4.51
N LYS A 480 -17.64 20.32 -4.29
CA LYS A 480 -18.86 19.98 -3.54
C LYS A 480 -18.59 19.50 -2.12
N VAL A 481 -17.44 18.84 -1.86
CA VAL A 481 -17.07 18.41 -0.51
C VAL A 481 -16.67 19.59 0.36
N SER A 482 -16.87 19.47 1.66
CA SER A 482 -16.51 20.53 2.60
C SER A 482 -15.04 20.42 3.03
N GLN A 483 -14.52 21.49 3.64
CA GLN A 483 -13.18 21.51 4.24
C GLN A 483 -13.05 20.57 5.47
N GLN A 484 -14.12 19.89 5.87
CA GLN A 484 -14.05 18.83 6.88
C GLN A 484 -13.41 17.55 6.32
N THR A 485 -13.48 17.32 5.00
CA THR A 485 -12.76 16.24 4.34
C THR A 485 -11.25 16.46 4.46
N VAL A 486 -10.49 15.39 4.73
CA VAL A 486 -9.03 15.42 4.75
C VAL A 486 -8.52 14.88 3.43
N ILE A 487 -7.59 15.58 2.81
CA ILE A 487 -7.06 15.24 1.50
C ILE A 487 -5.69 14.55 1.64
N TYR A 488 -5.58 13.38 1.04
CA TYR A 488 -4.31 12.66 0.89
C TYR A 488 -3.74 12.94 -0.50
N SER A 489 -2.61 13.61 -0.57
CA SER A 489 -2.05 14.06 -1.84
C SER A 489 -0.92 13.15 -2.30
N TRP A 490 -1.15 12.47 -3.43
CA TRP A 490 -0.24 11.47 -4.00
C TRP A 490 0.48 11.93 -5.25
N GLN A 491 -0.12 12.82 -6.05
CA GLN A 491 0.47 13.25 -7.33
C GLN A 491 1.72 14.09 -7.12
N SER A 492 1.69 15.00 -6.15
CA SER A 492 2.86 15.80 -5.78
C SER A 492 2.64 16.59 -4.49
N GLU A 493 3.72 17.15 -3.93
CA GLU A 493 3.63 18.07 -2.81
C GLU A 493 2.92 19.38 -3.17
N GLU A 494 3.06 19.87 -4.42
CA GLU A 494 2.36 21.06 -4.91
C GLU A 494 0.83 20.86 -4.91
N ALA A 495 0.35 19.64 -5.20
CA ALA A 495 -1.06 19.31 -5.11
C ALA A 495 -1.56 19.41 -3.66
N ALA A 496 -0.78 18.90 -2.69
CA ALA A 496 -1.07 19.06 -1.27
C ALA A 496 -1.15 20.54 -0.85
N ILE A 497 -0.17 21.34 -1.27
CA ILE A 497 -0.14 22.79 -0.99
C ILE A 497 -1.38 23.48 -1.56
N LYS A 498 -1.80 23.14 -2.77
CA LYS A 498 -3.02 23.70 -3.38
C LYS A 498 -4.28 23.35 -2.57
N CYS A 499 -4.39 22.11 -2.09
CA CYS A 499 -5.51 21.68 -1.23
C CYS A 499 -5.48 22.40 0.13
N ALA A 500 -4.30 22.52 0.76
CA ALA A 500 -4.13 23.26 2.00
C ALA A 500 -4.49 24.76 1.85
N ARG A 501 -4.13 25.39 0.72
CA ARG A 501 -4.51 26.79 0.39
C ARG A 501 -6.02 26.95 0.22
N LYS A 502 -6.74 25.91 -0.23
CA LYS A 502 -8.22 25.88 -0.27
C LYS A 502 -8.84 25.67 1.12
N GLY A 503 -8.03 25.42 2.16
CA GLY A 503 -8.49 25.27 3.54
C GLY A 503 -8.65 23.83 4.02
N PHE A 504 -8.37 22.83 3.19
CA PHE A 504 -8.39 21.43 3.60
C PHE A 504 -7.22 21.09 4.54
N ASP A 505 -7.44 20.18 5.47
CA ASP A 505 -6.37 19.47 6.12
C ASP A 505 -5.80 18.43 5.13
N VAL A 506 -4.47 18.21 5.17
CA VAL A 506 -3.81 17.35 4.18
C VAL A 506 -2.85 16.35 4.83
N VAL A 507 -2.70 15.20 4.19
CA VAL A 507 -1.65 14.22 4.45
C VAL A 507 -0.76 14.14 3.22
N LEU A 508 0.56 14.23 3.41
CA LEU A 508 1.54 14.17 2.34
C LEU A 508 1.87 12.72 2.00
N GLN A 509 1.61 12.34 0.75
CA GLN A 509 1.97 11.02 0.23
C GLN A 509 2.52 11.12 -1.21
N PRO A 510 3.42 12.07 -1.53
CA PRO A 510 3.90 12.26 -2.90
C PRO A 510 4.59 11.01 -3.40
N GLY A 511 4.08 10.43 -4.51
CA GLY A 511 4.57 9.17 -5.06
C GLY A 511 6.06 9.17 -5.37
N GLN A 512 6.63 10.35 -5.67
CA GLN A 512 8.05 10.55 -5.94
C GLN A 512 8.97 10.16 -4.79
N TYR A 513 8.47 10.15 -3.54
CA TYR A 513 9.25 9.91 -2.33
C TYR A 513 8.70 8.80 -1.45
N THR A 514 7.38 8.61 -1.43
CA THR A 514 6.70 7.81 -0.41
C THR A 514 6.04 6.54 -0.94
N TYR A 515 5.96 6.37 -2.29
CA TYR A 515 5.44 5.14 -2.88
C TYR A 515 6.50 4.03 -2.88
N LEU A 516 6.20 2.98 -2.13
CA LEU A 516 7.11 1.84 -1.93
C LEU A 516 7.00 0.79 -3.05
N ASP A 517 6.04 0.90 -3.96
CA ASP A 517 5.93 0.12 -5.19
C ASP A 517 6.82 0.65 -6.32
N MET A 518 7.39 1.85 -6.16
CA MET A 518 8.42 2.36 -7.07
C MET A 518 9.72 1.57 -6.94
N ALA A 519 10.37 1.29 -8.07
CA ALA A 519 11.66 0.61 -8.11
C ALA A 519 12.74 1.38 -7.33
N GLN A 520 13.66 0.65 -6.72
CA GLN A 520 14.65 1.24 -5.83
C GLN A 520 15.94 1.66 -6.55
N GLU A 521 16.14 1.20 -7.78
CA GLU A 521 17.28 1.59 -8.64
C GLU A 521 17.02 1.27 -10.11
N PHE A 522 17.85 1.78 -11.00
CA PHE A 522 17.84 1.49 -12.43
C PHE A 522 18.66 0.22 -12.75
N ASP A 523 18.34 -0.90 -12.15
CA ASP A 523 18.85 -2.20 -12.57
C ASP A 523 17.75 -2.95 -13.29
N ALA A 524 18.05 -3.54 -14.44
CA ALA A 524 17.06 -4.25 -15.26
C ALA A 524 16.33 -5.37 -14.50
N THR A 525 16.96 -5.96 -13.47
CA THR A 525 16.38 -7.03 -12.64
C THR A 525 15.59 -6.51 -11.45
N GLU A 526 15.61 -5.18 -11.17
CA GLU A 526 14.83 -4.58 -10.11
C GLU A 526 13.33 -4.72 -10.40
N SER A 527 12.53 -4.74 -9.36
CA SER A 527 11.08 -4.83 -9.47
C SER A 527 10.41 -3.56 -8.95
N GLY A 528 9.32 -3.20 -9.57
CA GLY A 528 8.51 -2.04 -9.20
C GLY A 528 8.20 -1.15 -10.39
N PHE A 529 7.33 -0.19 -10.16
CA PHE A 529 7.04 0.86 -11.13
C PHE A 529 8.09 1.98 -11.08
N TYR A 530 8.07 2.87 -12.06
CA TYR A 530 8.97 4.03 -12.12
C TYR A 530 8.30 5.27 -12.74
N TRP A 531 6.97 5.27 -12.80
CA TRP A 531 6.20 6.38 -13.38
C TRP A 531 6.31 7.67 -12.55
N ALA A 532 6.38 7.56 -11.21
CA ALA A 532 6.56 8.73 -10.34
C ALA A 532 8.05 9.12 -10.23
N ASN A 533 8.92 8.16 -10.04
CA ASN A 533 10.39 8.24 -10.04
C ASN A 533 10.97 6.85 -9.70
N ILE A 534 12.29 6.69 -9.84
CA ILE A 534 13.03 5.68 -9.08
C ILE A 534 13.26 6.23 -7.68
N THR A 535 12.93 5.42 -6.66
CA THR A 535 12.97 5.85 -5.25
C THR A 535 13.98 5.05 -4.43
N PRO A 536 15.30 5.33 -4.58
CA PRO A 536 16.33 4.72 -3.74
C PRO A 536 16.17 5.11 -2.27
N LEU A 537 16.73 4.32 -1.37
CA LEU A 537 16.74 4.59 0.07
C LEU A 537 17.20 6.03 0.38
N LYS A 538 18.28 6.48 -0.25
CA LYS A 538 18.81 7.84 -0.06
C LYS A 538 17.84 8.93 -0.49
N HIS A 539 17.06 8.69 -1.56
CA HIS A 539 16.06 9.63 -2.06
C HIS A 539 14.89 9.76 -1.06
N ALA A 540 14.36 8.65 -0.58
CA ALA A 540 13.31 8.64 0.46
C ALA A 540 13.78 9.33 1.76
N TYR A 541 15.02 9.09 2.20
CA TYR A 541 15.58 9.71 3.40
C TYR A 541 15.73 11.23 3.29
N HIS A 542 16.08 11.75 2.11
CA HIS A 542 16.29 13.18 1.88
C HIS A 542 15.01 13.92 1.49
N TYR A 543 13.87 13.29 1.53
CA TYR A 543 12.60 14.00 1.41
C TYR A 543 12.49 15.05 2.52
N ARG A 544 12.24 16.29 2.12
CA ARG A 544 12.07 17.44 3.01
C ARG A 544 10.70 18.06 2.80
N PRO A 545 9.70 17.57 3.53
CA PRO A 545 8.33 18.05 3.38
C PRO A 545 8.25 19.57 3.57
N LEU A 546 7.55 20.23 2.66
CA LEU A 546 7.30 21.68 2.70
C LEU A 546 8.56 22.55 2.75
N SER A 547 9.70 22.06 2.22
CA SER A 547 10.97 22.78 2.28
C SER A 547 10.95 24.15 1.56
N GLU A 548 10.04 24.33 0.59
CA GLU A 548 9.85 25.58 -0.14
C GLU A 548 8.83 26.52 0.50
N ILE A 549 8.22 26.11 1.61
CA ILE A 549 7.20 26.86 2.33
C ILE A 549 7.82 27.42 3.62
N GLU A 550 7.66 28.72 3.84
CA GLU A 550 8.15 29.36 5.07
C GLU A 550 7.52 28.74 6.31
N ALA A 551 8.30 28.56 7.38
CA ALA A 551 7.82 27.98 8.63
C ALA A 551 6.67 28.77 9.28
N SER A 552 6.55 30.06 8.97
CA SER A 552 5.48 30.95 9.44
C SER A 552 4.19 30.85 8.63
N ASP A 553 4.22 30.14 7.48
CA ASP A 553 3.04 30.04 6.61
C ASP A 553 1.92 29.23 7.29
N PRO A 554 0.67 29.76 7.34
CA PRO A 554 -0.45 29.08 7.98
C PRO A 554 -0.76 27.68 7.45
N ILE A 555 -0.37 27.35 6.21
CA ILE A 555 -0.60 26.01 5.65
C ILE A 555 0.17 24.93 6.39
N GLN A 556 1.24 25.26 7.09
CA GLN A 556 1.98 24.31 7.95
C GLN A 556 1.04 23.62 8.95
N GLN A 557 0.05 24.35 9.47
CA GLN A 557 -0.93 23.85 10.43
C GLN A 557 -2.00 22.95 9.79
N LYS A 558 -2.09 22.95 8.45
CA LYS A 558 -3.02 22.09 7.68
C LYS A 558 -2.43 20.72 7.37
N VAL A 559 -1.12 20.56 7.51
CA VAL A 559 -0.44 19.30 7.23
C VAL A 559 -0.43 18.42 8.46
N TRP A 560 -1.17 17.31 8.41
CA TRP A 560 -1.22 16.35 9.52
C TRP A 560 0.06 15.54 9.62
N GLY A 561 0.65 15.20 8.46
CA GLY A 561 1.85 14.39 8.43
C GLY A 561 2.09 13.70 7.10
N ILE A 562 2.75 12.55 7.17
CA ILE A 562 3.26 11.82 6.02
C ILE A 562 2.73 10.39 6.03
N GLN A 563 2.39 9.89 4.85
CA GLN A 563 2.05 8.49 4.64
C GLN A 563 2.94 7.86 3.59
N ALA A 564 3.42 6.65 3.84
CA ALA A 564 3.98 5.76 2.83
C ALA A 564 2.85 4.97 2.15
N GLY A 565 3.00 4.60 0.88
CA GLY A 565 2.04 3.77 0.16
C GLY A 565 2.69 2.59 -0.51
N LEU A 566 2.03 1.43 -0.50
CA LEU A 566 2.43 0.25 -1.26
C LEU A 566 1.25 -0.26 -2.07
N TRP A 567 1.24 0.05 -3.36
CA TRP A 567 0.33 -0.55 -4.34
C TRP A 567 0.84 -1.93 -4.73
N CYS A 568 -0.06 -2.88 -4.93
CA CYS A 568 0.30 -4.29 -4.93
C CYS A 568 0.07 -5.03 -6.25
N GLU A 569 0.06 -4.37 -7.40
CA GLU A 569 -0.05 -5.02 -8.71
C GLU A 569 1.11 -6.00 -8.97
N LEU A 570 2.31 -5.65 -8.51
CA LEU A 570 3.54 -6.46 -8.66
C LEU A 570 3.97 -7.15 -7.35
N ILE A 571 3.15 -7.09 -6.29
CA ILE A 571 3.48 -7.60 -4.96
C ILE A 571 2.66 -8.87 -4.67
N ASP A 572 3.12 -9.99 -5.16
CA ASP A 572 2.42 -11.29 -5.16
C ASP A 572 2.85 -12.24 -4.03
N SER A 573 3.82 -11.83 -3.21
CA SER A 573 4.38 -12.68 -2.14
C SER A 573 4.79 -11.87 -0.91
N ALA A 574 4.91 -12.55 0.24
CA ALA A 574 5.38 -11.97 1.49
C ALA A 574 6.82 -11.44 1.38
N GLU A 575 7.69 -12.19 0.70
CA GLU A 575 9.07 -11.79 0.48
C GLU A 575 9.15 -10.52 -0.37
N ARG A 576 8.35 -10.44 -1.46
CA ARG A 576 8.30 -9.25 -2.30
C ARG A 576 7.78 -8.04 -1.53
N LEU A 577 6.72 -8.21 -0.73
CA LEU A 577 6.17 -7.16 0.12
C LEU A 577 7.25 -6.60 1.06
N GLN A 578 7.95 -7.46 1.79
CA GLN A 578 8.99 -7.07 2.74
C GLN A 578 10.18 -6.40 2.04
N TYR A 579 10.62 -6.94 0.89
CA TYR A 579 11.68 -6.36 0.06
C TYR A 579 11.36 -4.93 -0.38
N MET A 580 10.12 -4.67 -0.81
CA MET A 580 9.72 -3.35 -1.27
C MET A 580 9.55 -2.35 -0.13
N VAL A 581 9.14 -2.82 1.05
CA VAL A 581 8.95 -1.98 2.24
C VAL A 581 10.28 -1.60 2.88
N HIS A 582 11.17 -2.57 3.11
CA HIS A 582 12.41 -2.34 3.85
C HIS A 582 13.62 -2.14 2.92
N PRO A 583 14.51 -1.16 3.20
CA PRO A 583 14.54 -0.26 4.37
C PRO A 583 13.95 1.14 4.14
N ARG A 584 13.18 1.39 3.08
CA ARG A 584 12.60 2.71 2.80
C ARG A 584 11.58 3.15 3.84
N LEU A 585 10.83 2.20 4.42
CA LEU A 585 9.91 2.48 5.52
C LEU A 585 10.63 3.13 6.71
N GLN A 586 11.85 2.65 7.04
CA GLN A 586 12.70 3.23 8.09
C GLN A 586 13.12 4.67 7.76
N ALA A 587 13.47 4.93 6.51
CA ALA A 587 13.85 6.27 6.06
C ALA A 587 12.67 7.25 6.16
N ILE A 588 11.49 6.85 5.70
CA ILE A 588 10.27 7.67 5.78
C ILE A 588 9.85 7.88 7.24
N ALA A 589 10.01 6.86 8.11
CA ALA A 589 9.79 7.01 9.54
C ALA A 589 10.64 8.14 10.15
N GLU A 590 11.92 8.20 9.77
CA GLU A 590 12.83 9.25 10.26
C GLU A 590 12.47 10.62 9.70
N VAL A 591 12.00 10.71 8.45
CA VAL A 591 11.47 11.96 7.88
C VAL A 591 10.24 12.45 8.64
N ALA A 592 9.35 11.55 9.02
CA ALA A 592 8.11 11.90 9.70
C ALA A 592 8.26 12.18 11.20
N TRP A 593 9.31 11.64 11.82
CA TRP A 593 9.52 11.69 13.28
C TRP A 593 10.57 12.71 13.72
N THR A 594 11.75 12.68 13.07
CA THR A 594 12.96 13.35 13.55
C THR A 594 13.07 14.77 12.99
N LYS A 595 13.41 15.76 13.82
CA LYS A 595 13.67 17.12 13.36
C LYS A 595 14.78 17.13 12.29
N GLU A 596 14.62 17.93 11.25
CA GLU A 596 15.60 18.03 10.16
C GLU A 596 17.01 18.34 10.66
N THR A 597 17.12 19.16 11.70
CA THR A 597 18.42 19.51 12.32
C THR A 597 19.13 18.33 13.00
N ASN A 598 18.40 17.27 13.35
CA ASN A 598 18.93 16.07 14.01
C ASN A 598 19.22 14.94 13.02
N LYS A 599 18.79 15.08 11.75
CA LYS A 599 19.01 14.08 10.71
C LYS A 599 20.44 14.14 10.19
N ASP A 600 21.07 12.98 10.05
CA ASP A 600 22.36 12.81 9.42
C ASP A 600 22.38 11.46 8.69
N TRP A 601 22.73 11.48 7.39
CA TRP A 601 22.70 10.29 6.55
C TRP A 601 23.64 9.19 7.02
N ASN A 602 24.87 9.54 7.42
CA ASN A 602 25.85 8.54 7.86
C ASN A 602 25.46 7.94 9.23
N ASP A 603 24.91 8.78 10.12
CA ASP A 603 24.36 8.31 11.40
C ASP A 603 23.16 7.38 11.16
N PHE A 604 22.25 7.73 10.24
CA PHE A 604 21.15 6.85 9.84
C PHE A 604 21.65 5.50 9.32
N LEU A 605 22.62 5.48 8.40
CA LEU A 605 23.23 4.24 7.88
C LEU A 605 23.89 3.43 8.98
N SER A 606 24.52 4.10 9.94
CA SER A 606 25.17 3.47 11.10
C SER A 606 24.16 2.70 11.98
N ARG A 607 22.98 3.31 12.24
CA ARG A 607 21.87 2.69 12.99
C ARG A 607 21.14 1.63 12.16
N LEU A 608 20.98 1.88 10.85
CA LEU A 608 20.32 0.95 9.93
C LEU A 608 21.03 -0.41 9.88
N GLN A 609 22.37 -0.47 9.94
CA GLN A 609 23.09 -1.74 9.96
C GLN A 609 22.66 -2.63 11.13
N LEU A 610 22.42 -2.03 12.32
CA LEU A 610 21.89 -2.76 13.48
C LEU A 610 20.44 -3.20 13.29
N ASP A 611 19.62 -2.33 12.69
CA ASP A 611 18.21 -2.62 12.45
C ASP A 611 18.05 -3.77 11.45
N LEU A 612 18.84 -3.81 10.37
CA LEU A 612 18.82 -4.90 9.39
C LEU A 612 19.21 -6.26 10.02
N GLU A 613 20.20 -6.30 10.91
CA GLU A 613 20.50 -7.50 11.70
C GLU A 613 19.31 -7.93 12.57
N GLY A 614 18.57 -6.95 13.10
CA GLY A 614 17.34 -7.19 13.82
C GLY A 614 16.24 -7.77 12.94
N LEU A 615 16.10 -7.31 11.68
CA LEU A 615 15.17 -7.88 10.70
C LEU A 615 15.55 -9.33 10.36
N GLU A 616 16.84 -9.60 10.05
CA GLU A 616 17.35 -10.95 9.78
C GLU A 616 17.03 -11.92 10.92
N GLY A 617 17.30 -11.50 12.16
CA GLY A 617 17.03 -12.32 13.34
C GLY A 617 15.56 -12.64 13.57
N ARG A 618 14.65 -11.87 12.98
CA ARG A 618 13.20 -12.10 12.98
C ARG A 618 12.68 -12.78 11.70
N GLY A 619 13.58 -13.13 10.76
CA GLY A 619 13.21 -13.76 9.49
C GLY A 619 12.48 -12.82 8.52
N ILE A 620 12.70 -11.50 8.62
CA ILE A 620 12.08 -10.50 7.77
C ILE A 620 13.02 -10.18 6.62
N HIS A 621 12.52 -10.32 5.38
CA HIS A 621 13.26 -9.97 4.19
C HIS A 621 13.39 -8.45 4.03
N TYR A 622 14.43 -8.01 3.37
CA TYR A 622 14.65 -6.62 3.05
C TYR A 622 15.58 -6.49 1.83
N ARG A 623 15.50 -5.38 1.14
CA ARG A 623 16.51 -5.03 0.15
C ARG A 623 17.79 -4.58 0.85
N ASN A 624 18.86 -5.31 0.65
CA ASN A 624 20.15 -4.91 1.22
C ASN A 624 20.70 -3.68 0.49
N PRO A 625 20.87 -2.53 1.15
CA PRO A 625 21.35 -1.32 0.52
C PRO A 625 22.89 -1.22 0.45
N PHE A 626 23.64 -2.12 1.15
CA PHE A 626 25.08 -2.09 1.33
C PHE A 626 25.84 -3.02 0.38
#